data_4dd714ff92eed0801209ee13a1570146
#
_entry.id   4dd714ff92eed0801209ee13a1570146
#
_cell.length_a   1.000
_cell.length_b   1.000
_cell.length_c   1.000
_cell.angle_alpha   90.00
_cell.angle_beta   90.00
_cell.angle_gamma   90.00
#
_symmetry.space_group_name_H-M   'P 1'
#
loop_
_entity.id
_entity.type
_entity.pdbx_description
1 polymer ?
#
loop_
_entity_poly.entity_id
_entity_poly.type
_entity_poly.pdbx_seq_one_letter_code
_entity_poly.pdbx_strand_id
1 'polypeptide(L)'
;MMSLSLVVLFLLFVVMGLPIAMAMGLAAGAVVWFFDMPLTVLAQRTINSLDSTPLLAVPMFIFAAAIFNNTGITSQLFDFCRMLIGRIRGGLGHVTVVTHLVFSGVSGAALADIGALGSIQIRMMRAQGYKDEFSAGICMAASTLGPIFPPSIPLVIFAMAAETSPVKPLLAPVVLIGGLVIGIFGSTEAAAVTVVYALLVGLFVYRSLTWKGMVDAARETVQSSANVMFIVGSAAIFAYVLTLDQVPMRATEWFLSVSKDPTVLLMIVNVLLLLVGMIMESIAAILIIAPIITPALVAAGVDPAHLGVVVVLNLMIGLMTPPVGMSLYMVANVAKMPLERVVVSAWPWIICLTLSLLAVTLLPAASTWLPNLIMN
;
A
#
# COMPACT_ATOMS: atom_id res chain seq x y z
N MET A 1 -7.62 -10.57 -28.49
CA MET A 1 -6.53 -9.89 -29.26
C MET A 1 -6.17 -8.55 -28.63
N MET A 2 -7.13 -7.76 -28.20
CA MET A 2 -6.91 -6.46 -27.54
C MET A 2 -6.06 -6.57 -26.28
N SER A 3 -6.34 -7.54 -25.41
CA SER A 3 -5.58 -7.77 -24.18
C SER A 3 -4.13 -8.17 -24.44
N LEU A 4 -3.88 -8.97 -25.46
CA LEU A 4 -2.51 -9.35 -25.83
C LEU A 4 -1.72 -8.13 -26.31
N SER A 5 -2.30 -7.31 -27.21
CA SER A 5 -1.69 -6.07 -27.66
C SER A 5 -1.44 -5.11 -26.51
N LEU A 6 -2.39 -5.01 -25.57
CA LEU A 6 -2.29 -4.17 -24.38
C LEU A 6 -1.08 -4.58 -23.52
N VAL A 7 -0.97 -5.89 -23.21
CA VAL A 7 0.11 -6.39 -22.36
C VAL A 7 1.46 -6.26 -23.06
N VAL A 8 1.54 -6.55 -24.37
CA VAL A 8 2.79 -6.41 -25.14
C VAL A 8 3.24 -4.95 -25.18
N LEU A 9 2.34 -4.00 -25.47
CA LEU A 9 2.67 -2.57 -25.48
C LEU A 9 3.06 -2.08 -24.09
N PHE A 10 2.34 -2.50 -23.06
CA PHE A 10 2.67 -2.16 -21.67
C PHE A 10 4.08 -2.63 -21.30
N LEU A 11 4.40 -3.91 -21.54
CA LEU A 11 5.73 -4.45 -21.27
C LEU A 11 6.82 -3.77 -22.10
N LEU A 12 6.55 -3.45 -23.38
CA LEU A 12 7.47 -2.71 -24.22
C LEU A 12 7.78 -1.33 -23.61
N PHE A 13 6.76 -0.57 -23.19
CA PHE A 13 6.94 0.74 -22.59
C PHE A 13 7.67 0.68 -21.24
N VAL A 14 7.40 -0.34 -20.42
CA VAL A 14 8.13 -0.57 -19.17
C VAL A 14 9.61 -0.88 -19.44
N VAL A 15 9.92 -1.74 -20.42
CA VAL A 15 11.31 -2.06 -20.82
C VAL A 15 12.01 -0.82 -21.39
N MET A 16 11.30 0.08 -22.06
CA MET A 16 11.83 1.38 -22.52
C MET A 16 12.08 2.37 -21.36
N GLY A 17 11.79 2.00 -20.12
CA GLY A 17 12.02 2.83 -18.93
C GLY A 17 10.94 3.86 -18.63
N LEU A 18 9.76 3.77 -19.25
CA LEU A 18 8.63 4.64 -18.91
C LEU A 18 8.09 4.31 -17.51
N PRO A 19 7.69 5.32 -16.72
CA PRO A 19 6.98 5.08 -15.47
C PRO A 19 5.72 4.22 -15.69
N ILE A 20 5.44 3.30 -14.77
CA ILE A 20 4.37 2.31 -14.90
C ILE A 20 3.01 2.95 -15.23
N ALA A 21 2.66 4.05 -14.57
CA ALA A 21 1.42 4.77 -14.85
C ALA A 21 1.34 5.30 -16.29
N MET A 22 2.45 5.84 -16.81
CA MET A 22 2.54 6.28 -18.21
C MET A 22 2.45 5.10 -19.16
N ALA A 23 3.16 4.01 -18.87
CA ALA A 23 3.14 2.80 -19.67
C ALA A 23 1.72 2.21 -19.78
N MET A 24 0.96 2.17 -18.66
CA MET A 24 -0.44 1.73 -18.64
C MET A 24 -1.34 2.63 -19.48
N GLY A 25 -1.26 3.95 -19.24
CA GLY A 25 -2.11 4.92 -19.94
C GLY A 25 -1.84 4.95 -21.44
N LEU A 26 -0.58 4.95 -21.85
CA LEU A 26 -0.18 4.93 -23.25
C LEU A 26 -0.54 3.63 -23.95
N ALA A 27 -0.30 2.48 -23.32
CA ALA A 27 -0.67 1.19 -23.88
C ALA A 27 -2.18 1.07 -24.10
N ALA A 28 -2.97 1.46 -23.09
CA ALA A 28 -4.42 1.44 -23.18
C ALA A 28 -4.93 2.45 -24.22
N GLY A 29 -4.38 3.65 -24.25
CA GLY A 29 -4.72 4.68 -25.25
C GLY A 29 -4.39 4.22 -26.68
N ALA A 30 -3.23 3.60 -26.89
CA ALA A 30 -2.86 3.04 -28.19
C ALA A 30 -3.82 1.93 -28.64
N VAL A 31 -4.20 1.01 -27.75
CA VAL A 31 -5.16 -0.05 -28.06
C VAL A 31 -6.52 0.53 -28.42
N VAL A 32 -7.03 1.50 -27.63
CA VAL A 32 -8.30 2.18 -27.93
C VAL A 32 -8.27 2.83 -29.33
N TRP A 33 -7.12 3.45 -29.67
CA TRP A 33 -6.92 4.05 -31.00
C TRP A 33 -6.87 3.01 -32.12
N PHE A 34 -6.08 1.94 -31.97
CA PHE A 34 -5.90 0.91 -33.01
C PHE A 34 -7.15 0.08 -33.29
N PHE A 35 -8.06 -0.03 -32.31
CA PHE A 35 -9.31 -0.78 -32.47
C PHE A 35 -10.51 0.12 -32.73
N ASP A 36 -10.27 1.36 -33.22
CA ASP A 36 -11.30 2.34 -33.62
C ASP A 36 -12.37 2.62 -32.52
N MET A 37 -11.97 2.53 -31.27
CA MET A 37 -12.87 2.86 -30.16
C MET A 37 -12.95 4.37 -29.93
N PRO A 38 -14.10 4.89 -29.43
CA PRO A 38 -14.24 6.31 -29.16
C PRO A 38 -13.23 6.79 -28.11
N LEU A 39 -12.39 7.76 -28.46
CA LEU A 39 -11.39 8.32 -27.52
C LEU A 39 -12.02 9.00 -26.29
N THR A 40 -13.31 9.38 -26.39
CA THR A 40 -14.08 9.92 -25.25
C THR A 40 -14.15 8.95 -24.07
N VAL A 41 -14.05 7.63 -24.34
CA VAL A 41 -14.04 6.59 -23.31
C VAL A 41 -12.82 6.75 -22.39
N LEU A 42 -11.66 7.16 -22.91
CA LEU A 42 -10.45 7.39 -22.12
C LEU A 42 -10.71 8.46 -21.05
N ALA A 43 -11.26 9.61 -21.47
CA ALA A 43 -11.59 10.69 -20.55
C ALA A 43 -12.67 10.29 -19.55
N GLN A 44 -13.76 9.65 -20.01
CA GLN A 44 -14.85 9.21 -19.15
C GLN A 44 -14.38 8.22 -18.08
N ARG A 45 -13.61 7.19 -18.46
CA ARG A 45 -13.09 6.19 -17.51
C ARG A 45 -12.13 6.79 -16.51
N THR A 46 -11.24 7.67 -16.96
CA THR A 46 -10.34 8.39 -16.06
C THR A 46 -11.12 9.24 -15.06
N ILE A 47 -12.03 10.08 -15.51
CA ILE A 47 -12.81 10.97 -14.62
C ILE A 47 -13.64 10.14 -13.64
N ASN A 48 -14.38 9.14 -14.11
CA ASN A 48 -15.22 8.32 -13.25
C ASN A 48 -14.43 7.54 -12.20
N SER A 49 -13.20 7.10 -12.52
CA SER A 49 -12.35 6.41 -11.55
C SER A 49 -11.81 7.35 -10.48
N LEU A 50 -11.57 8.62 -10.82
CA LEU A 50 -11.09 9.64 -9.90
C LEU A 50 -12.21 10.23 -9.04
N ASP A 51 -13.43 10.21 -9.52
CA ASP A 51 -14.62 10.71 -8.82
C ASP A 51 -15.20 9.62 -7.89
N SER A 52 -14.38 9.11 -6.99
CA SER A 52 -14.81 8.11 -6.01
C SER A 52 -14.58 8.62 -4.60
N THR A 53 -15.62 8.51 -3.75
CA THR A 53 -15.56 8.97 -2.35
C THR A 53 -14.38 8.37 -1.56
N PRO A 54 -14.09 7.05 -1.64
CA PRO A 54 -12.96 6.47 -0.92
C PRO A 54 -11.61 7.04 -1.35
N LEU A 55 -11.47 7.45 -2.62
CA LEU A 55 -10.22 7.99 -3.13
C LEU A 55 -9.89 9.38 -2.55
N LEU A 56 -10.90 10.14 -2.11
CA LEU A 56 -10.70 11.42 -1.43
C LEU A 56 -9.97 11.28 -0.08
N ALA A 57 -10.04 10.10 0.55
CA ALA A 57 -9.30 9.83 1.78
C ALA A 57 -7.77 9.86 1.56
N VAL A 58 -7.29 9.46 0.37
CA VAL A 58 -5.86 9.34 0.07
C VAL A 58 -5.11 10.67 0.20
N PRO A 59 -5.53 11.78 -0.45
CA PRO A 59 -4.90 13.09 -0.26
C PRO A 59 -4.93 13.57 1.20
N MET A 60 -6.02 13.30 1.91
CA MET A 60 -6.16 13.72 3.30
C MET A 60 -5.19 12.97 4.22
N PHE A 61 -5.03 11.65 4.06
CA PHE A 61 -4.04 10.88 4.83
C PHE A 61 -2.61 11.32 4.50
N ILE A 62 -2.29 11.55 3.21
CA ILE A 62 -0.97 12.07 2.81
C ILE A 62 -0.72 13.43 3.46
N PHE A 63 -1.72 14.31 3.50
CA PHE A 63 -1.59 15.64 4.12
C PHE A 63 -1.38 15.55 5.63
N ALA A 64 -2.14 14.71 6.32
CA ALA A 64 -1.94 14.46 7.74
C ALA A 64 -0.51 13.97 8.03
N ALA A 65 -0.02 12.99 7.28
CA ALA A 65 1.33 12.46 7.42
C ALA A 65 2.41 13.53 7.16
N ALA A 66 2.25 14.36 6.14
CA ALA A 66 3.16 15.46 5.84
C ALA A 66 3.19 16.51 6.97
N ILE A 67 2.03 16.83 7.58
CA ILE A 67 1.98 17.71 8.76
C ILE A 67 2.72 17.07 9.94
N PHE A 68 2.49 15.78 10.23
CA PHE A 68 3.19 15.08 11.32
C PHE A 68 4.70 15.12 11.13
N ASN A 69 5.19 14.94 9.91
CA ASN A 69 6.61 15.00 9.59
C ASN A 69 7.20 16.40 9.77
N ASN A 70 6.53 17.41 9.23
CA ASN A 70 7.02 18.79 9.24
C ASN A 70 6.92 19.45 10.63
N THR A 71 6.09 18.92 11.52
CA THR A 71 5.97 19.41 12.91
C THR A 71 6.90 18.72 13.91
N GLY A 72 7.62 17.66 13.48
CA GLY A 72 8.46 16.87 14.37
C GLY A 72 7.69 15.95 15.32
N ILE A 73 6.37 15.81 15.14
CA ILE A 73 5.53 14.87 15.90
C ILE A 73 6.05 13.44 15.71
N THR A 74 6.50 13.11 14.51
CA THR A 74 7.08 11.80 14.17
C THR A 74 8.25 11.42 15.07
N SER A 75 9.17 12.37 15.38
CA SER A 75 10.30 12.11 16.28
C SER A 75 9.85 11.91 17.73
N GLN A 76 8.88 12.68 18.17
CA GLN A 76 8.33 12.56 19.53
C GLN A 76 7.53 11.27 19.71
N LEU A 77 6.83 10.82 18.67
CA LEU A 77 6.19 9.51 18.67
C LEU A 77 7.20 8.38 18.86
N PHE A 78 8.35 8.47 18.18
CA PHE A 78 9.43 7.51 18.37
C PHE A 78 9.98 7.54 19.82
N ASP A 79 10.22 8.73 20.36
CA ASP A 79 10.68 8.88 21.75
C ASP A 79 9.65 8.36 22.76
N PHE A 80 8.37 8.58 22.53
CA PHE A 80 7.28 8.03 23.34
C PHE A 80 7.29 6.49 23.31
N CYS A 81 7.34 5.89 22.13
CA CYS A 81 7.44 4.42 22.00
C CYS A 81 8.70 3.88 22.69
N ARG A 82 9.82 4.63 22.60
CA ARG A 82 11.06 4.29 23.28
C ARG A 82 10.92 4.32 24.81
N MET A 83 10.20 5.26 25.38
CA MET A 83 9.93 5.29 26.82
C MET A 83 9.12 4.08 27.28
N LEU A 84 8.13 3.66 26.48
CA LEU A 84 7.26 2.54 26.82
C LEU A 84 7.96 1.19 26.78
N ILE A 85 8.67 0.90 25.69
CA ILE A 85 9.17 -0.45 25.38
C ILE A 85 10.69 -0.52 25.16
N GLY A 86 11.41 0.60 25.21
CA GLY A 86 12.83 0.66 24.92
C GLY A 86 13.71 -0.09 25.94
N ARG A 87 13.18 -0.46 27.10
CA ARG A 87 13.89 -1.19 28.17
C ARG A 87 13.97 -2.70 27.96
N ILE A 88 13.23 -3.24 27.01
CA ILE A 88 13.25 -4.68 26.70
C ILE A 88 14.55 -5.03 25.94
N ARG A 89 15.05 -6.27 26.06
CA ARG A 89 16.19 -6.74 25.26
C ARG A 89 15.87 -6.59 23.77
N GLY A 90 16.77 -5.95 22.98
CA GLY A 90 16.50 -5.57 21.61
C GLY A 90 15.56 -4.37 21.47
N GLY A 91 15.43 -3.56 22.53
CA GLY A 91 14.43 -2.51 22.71
C GLY A 91 14.20 -1.60 21.52
N LEU A 92 15.26 -1.11 20.86
CA LEU A 92 15.08 -0.25 19.66
C LEU A 92 14.49 -1.00 18.47
N GLY A 93 14.70 -2.30 18.33
CA GLY A 93 14.01 -3.09 17.32
C GLY A 93 12.49 -3.12 17.56
N HIS A 94 12.08 -3.39 18.80
CA HIS A 94 10.64 -3.35 19.16
C HIS A 94 10.06 -1.94 19.02
N VAL A 95 10.81 -0.91 19.44
CA VAL A 95 10.43 0.49 19.28
C VAL A 95 10.19 0.82 17.79
N THR A 96 11.08 0.36 16.90
CA THR A 96 10.91 0.53 15.45
C THR A 96 9.60 -0.06 14.96
N VAL A 97 9.29 -1.31 15.33
CA VAL A 97 8.04 -1.99 14.92
C VAL A 97 6.82 -1.25 15.46
N VAL A 98 6.79 -0.94 16.76
CA VAL A 98 5.62 -0.26 17.36
C VAL A 98 5.45 1.17 16.84
N THR A 99 6.55 1.88 16.59
CA THR A 99 6.48 3.22 15.99
C THR A 99 5.89 3.16 14.58
N HIS A 100 6.31 2.19 13.75
CA HIS A 100 5.70 2.00 12.43
C HIS A 100 4.23 1.62 12.56
N LEU A 101 3.86 0.75 13.50
CA LEU A 101 2.47 0.36 13.73
C LEU A 101 1.59 1.59 14.08
N VAL A 102 2.06 2.46 14.96
CA VAL A 102 1.31 3.68 15.34
C VAL A 102 1.31 4.71 14.21
N PHE A 103 2.45 4.89 13.53
CA PHE A 103 2.58 5.85 12.42
C PHE A 103 1.81 5.41 11.17
N SER A 104 1.68 4.11 10.97
CA SER A 104 0.89 3.54 9.87
C SER A 104 -0.56 3.99 9.88
N GLY A 105 -1.12 4.19 11.09
CA GLY A 105 -2.43 4.79 11.28
C GLY A 105 -2.60 6.21 10.72
N VAL A 106 -1.52 6.81 10.22
CA VAL A 106 -1.52 8.16 9.62
C VAL A 106 -1.07 8.14 8.17
N SER A 107 0.00 7.38 7.83
CA SER A 107 0.62 7.41 6.51
C SER A 107 0.00 6.42 5.53
N GLY A 108 -0.34 5.23 5.98
CA GLY A 108 -0.90 4.14 5.18
C GLY A 108 -0.02 3.66 4.02
N ALA A 109 1.29 4.03 3.96
CA ALA A 109 2.18 3.74 2.84
C ALA A 109 3.60 3.40 3.29
N ALA A 110 4.10 2.19 2.94
CA ALA A 110 5.41 1.69 3.35
C ALA A 110 6.59 2.59 2.98
N LEU A 111 6.62 3.10 1.75
CA LEU A 111 7.71 3.98 1.28
C LEU A 111 7.72 5.32 2.01
N ALA A 112 6.54 5.87 2.33
CA ALA A 112 6.42 7.08 3.12
C ALA A 112 6.94 6.87 4.55
N ASP A 113 6.64 5.74 5.15
CA ASP A 113 7.11 5.36 6.50
C ASP A 113 8.63 5.24 6.56
N ILE A 114 9.26 4.61 5.56
CA ILE A 114 10.72 4.54 5.46
C ILE A 114 11.31 5.95 5.34
N GLY A 115 10.72 6.80 4.50
CA GLY A 115 11.18 8.17 4.30
C GLY A 115 11.10 9.00 5.58
N ALA A 116 9.97 8.90 6.29
CA ALA A 116 9.69 9.69 7.49
C ALA A 116 10.48 9.22 8.72
N LEU A 117 10.44 7.93 9.00
CA LEU A 117 10.96 7.33 10.24
C LEU A 117 12.37 6.76 10.09
N GLY A 118 12.71 6.25 8.91
CA GLY A 118 13.90 5.42 8.71
C GLY A 118 15.19 6.13 9.08
N SER A 119 15.35 7.42 8.71
CA SER A 119 16.56 8.18 9.04
C SER A 119 16.77 8.37 10.54
N ILE A 120 15.71 8.57 11.28
CA ILE A 120 15.73 8.75 12.75
C ILE A 120 16.05 7.40 13.40
N GLN A 121 15.33 6.37 13.05
CA GLN A 121 15.44 5.04 13.63
C GLN A 121 16.81 4.42 13.41
N ILE A 122 17.29 4.41 12.16
CA ILE A 122 18.59 3.84 11.80
C ILE A 122 19.72 4.61 12.50
N ARG A 123 19.65 5.95 12.57
CA ARG A 123 20.64 6.77 13.29
C ARG A 123 20.68 6.43 14.78
N MET A 124 19.52 6.29 15.42
CA MET A 124 19.46 5.98 16.86
C MET A 124 19.94 4.56 17.16
N MET A 125 19.62 3.59 16.29
CA MET A 125 20.11 2.23 16.42
C MET A 125 21.62 2.15 16.26
N ARG A 126 22.21 2.86 15.28
CA ARG A 126 23.65 3.01 15.12
C ARG A 126 24.33 3.58 16.37
N ALA A 127 23.76 4.64 16.94
CA ALA A 127 24.29 5.28 18.14
C ALA A 127 24.29 4.34 19.36
N GLN A 128 23.46 3.29 19.37
CA GLN A 128 23.43 2.25 20.39
C GLN A 128 24.18 0.97 20.01
N GLY A 129 24.97 1.00 18.93
CA GLY A 129 25.83 -0.12 18.53
C GLY A 129 25.15 -1.24 17.77
N TYR A 130 23.91 -1.03 17.28
CA TYR A 130 23.27 -1.99 16.39
C TYR A 130 23.96 -2.01 15.02
N LYS A 131 24.04 -3.20 14.41
CA LYS A 131 24.57 -3.36 13.06
C LYS A 131 23.68 -2.62 12.05
N ASP A 132 24.29 -2.01 11.05
CA ASP A 132 23.59 -1.28 10.00
C ASP A 132 22.62 -2.17 9.24
N GLU A 133 23.01 -3.40 8.95
CA GLU A 133 22.19 -4.39 8.26
C GLU A 133 20.91 -4.72 9.04
N PHE A 134 21.04 -4.92 10.36
CA PHE A 134 19.87 -5.17 11.20
C PHE A 134 18.95 -3.95 11.24
N SER A 135 19.53 -2.75 11.40
CA SER A 135 18.78 -1.50 11.49
C SER A 135 18.01 -1.20 10.19
N ALA A 136 18.67 -1.41 9.05
CA ALA A 136 18.06 -1.25 7.73
C ALA A 136 16.95 -2.29 7.47
N GLY A 137 17.24 -3.56 7.77
CA GLY A 137 16.30 -4.66 7.55
C GLY A 137 15.04 -4.55 8.39
N ILE A 138 15.17 -4.26 9.70
CA ILE A 138 13.99 -4.11 10.58
C ILE A 138 13.16 -2.86 10.24
N CYS A 139 13.79 -1.75 9.85
CA CYS A 139 13.09 -0.55 9.40
C CYS A 139 12.24 -0.86 8.17
N MET A 140 12.81 -1.57 7.20
CA MET A 140 12.13 -1.99 5.98
C MET A 140 10.98 -2.97 6.27
N ALA A 141 11.22 -3.98 7.12
CA ALA A 141 10.18 -4.94 7.50
C ALA A 141 9.05 -4.27 8.28
N ALA A 142 9.36 -3.39 9.22
CA ALA A 142 8.37 -2.68 10.01
C ALA A 142 7.51 -1.73 9.16
N SER A 143 8.06 -1.14 8.10
CA SER A 143 7.30 -0.27 7.19
C SER A 143 6.19 -1.00 6.42
N THR A 144 6.29 -2.33 6.26
CA THR A 144 5.21 -3.13 5.63
C THR A 144 3.93 -3.15 6.45
N LEU A 145 3.99 -2.78 7.73
CA LEU A 145 2.80 -2.66 8.57
C LEU A 145 1.90 -1.50 8.12
N GLY A 146 2.47 -0.42 7.57
CA GLY A 146 1.73 0.75 7.11
C GLY A 146 0.57 0.41 6.17
N PRO A 147 0.83 -0.26 5.06
CA PRO A 147 -0.20 -0.67 4.11
C PRO A 147 -1.17 -1.75 4.60
N ILE A 148 -0.86 -2.45 5.68
CA ILE A 148 -1.69 -3.55 6.21
C ILE A 148 -2.57 -3.05 7.35
N PHE A 149 -2.01 -2.18 8.19
CA PHE A 149 -2.71 -1.65 9.37
C PHE A 149 -3.51 -0.41 9.01
N PRO A 150 -4.80 -0.36 9.34
CA PRO A 150 -5.66 0.76 8.97
C PRO A 150 -5.30 2.10 9.65
N PRO A 151 -5.53 3.21 8.96
CA PRO A 151 -6.03 3.36 7.59
C PRO A 151 -4.97 3.02 6.55
N SER A 152 -5.31 2.13 5.62
CA SER A 152 -4.39 1.64 4.59
C SER A 152 -4.81 2.13 3.21
N ILE A 153 -3.96 2.90 2.54
CA ILE A 153 -4.19 3.35 1.17
C ILE A 153 -4.33 2.15 0.21
N PRO A 154 -3.43 1.14 0.23
CA PRO A 154 -3.56 -0.04 -0.62
C PRO A 154 -4.84 -0.85 -0.39
N LEU A 155 -5.31 -1.00 0.86
CA LEU A 155 -6.56 -1.71 1.13
C LEU A 155 -7.79 -0.94 0.63
N VAL A 156 -7.80 0.38 0.75
CA VAL A 156 -8.87 1.23 0.17
C VAL A 156 -8.90 1.08 -1.35
N ILE A 157 -7.74 1.13 -2.00
CA ILE A 157 -7.62 0.97 -3.45
C ILE A 157 -7.99 -0.46 -3.89
N PHE A 158 -7.61 -1.48 -3.10
CA PHE A 158 -8.03 -2.85 -3.36
C PHE A 158 -9.56 -2.99 -3.31
N ALA A 159 -10.21 -2.46 -2.27
CA ALA A 159 -11.66 -2.51 -2.14
C ALA A 159 -12.39 -1.83 -3.31
N MET A 160 -11.82 -0.74 -3.83
CA MET A 160 -12.33 -0.07 -5.04
C MET A 160 -12.13 -0.92 -6.31
N ALA A 161 -10.92 -1.45 -6.49
CA ALA A 161 -10.55 -2.20 -7.69
C ALA A 161 -11.24 -3.58 -7.76
N ALA A 162 -11.53 -4.17 -6.61
CA ALA A 162 -12.22 -5.45 -6.49
C ALA A 162 -13.74 -5.36 -6.64
N GLU A 163 -14.30 -4.13 -6.80
CA GLU A 163 -15.76 -3.86 -6.82
C GLU A 163 -16.52 -4.55 -5.68
N THR A 164 -15.82 -4.91 -4.63
CA THR A 164 -16.44 -5.43 -3.41
C THR A 164 -17.07 -4.27 -2.66
N SER A 165 -18.22 -4.50 -2.03
CA SER A 165 -18.80 -3.55 -1.06
C SER A 165 -17.67 -3.05 -0.19
N PRO A 166 -17.57 -1.73 0.09
CA PRO A 166 -16.44 -1.20 0.82
C PRO A 166 -16.29 -2.06 2.06
N VAL A 167 -15.22 -2.86 2.09
CA VAL A 167 -14.82 -3.59 3.29
C VAL A 167 -14.78 -2.51 4.32
N LYS A 168 -15.74 -2.53 5.25
CA LYS A 168 -15.86 -1.49 6.27
C LYS A 168 -14.48 -1.36 6.87
N PRO A 169 -13.81 -0.21 6.71
CA PRO A 169 -12.36 -0.12 6.82
C PRO A 169 -11.94 -0.56 8.21
N LEU A 170 -11.12 -1.58 8.27
CA LEU A 170 -10.41 -1.97 9.46
C LEU A 170 -9.54 -0.79 9.91
N LEU A 171 -10.08 -0.04 10.83
CA LEU A 171 -9.44 0.58 11.99
C LEU A 171 -8.24 1.52 11.79
N ALA A 172 -8.50 2.79 11.99
CA ALA A 172 -7.48 3.81 12.28
C ALA A 172 -7.22 3.95 13.82
N PRO A 173 -6.09 4.53 14.26
CA PRO A 173 -5.70 4.53 15.68
C PRO A 173 -6.76 5.11 16.62
N VAL A 174 -6.75 4.69 17.84
CA VAL A 174 -7.75 4.70 18.94
C VAL A 174 -8.92 5.71 18.90
N VAL A 175 -8.77 6.91 18.38
CA VAL A 175 -9.86 7.89 18.19
C VAL A 175 -10.59 7.66 16.87
N LEU A 176 -9.85 7.31 15.84
CA LEU A 176 -10.38 6.86 14.55
C LEU A 176 -10.95 5.44 14.68
N ILE A 177 -10.30 4.58 15.45
CA ILE A 177 -10.75 3.22 15.79
C ILE A 177 -12.11 3.30 16.48
N GLY A 178 -12.28 4.14 17.49
CA GLY A 178 -13.55 4.29 18.18
C GLY A 178 -14.68 4.76 17.26
N GLY A 179 -14.44 5.76 16.43
CA GLY A 179 -15.45 6.32 15.52
C GLY A 179 -15.79 5.41 14.33
N LEU A 180 -14.80 4.70 13.77
CA LEU A 180 -14.99 3.73 12.69
C LEU A 180 -15.61 2.41 13.17
N VAL A 181 -15.22 1.91 14.35
CA VAL A 181 -15.77 0.68 14.96
C VAL A 181 -17.25 0.86 15.32
N ILE A 182 -17.61 2.05 15.83
CA ILE A 182 -19.00 2.38 16.12
C ILE A 182 -19.78 2.69 14.82
N GLY A 183 -19.09 2.76 13.66
CA GLY A 183 -19.72 3.00 12.36
C GLY A 183 -20.15 4.45 12.13
N ILE A 184 -19.63 5.39 12.91
CA ILE A 184 -19.97 6.83 12.83
C ILE A 184 -19.27 7.50 11.65
N PHE A 185 -18.06 7.04 11.28
CA PHE A 185 -17.23 7.63 10.23
C PHE A 185 -16.91 6.65 9.12
N GLY A 186 -16.98 7.09 7.86
CA GLY A 186 -16.36 6.43 6.71
C GLY A 186 -14.86 6.75 6.62
N SER A 187 -14.18 6.15 5.64
CA SER A 187 -12.72 6.36 5.45
C SER A 187 -12.37 7.82 5.17
N THR A 188 -13.24 8.55 4.50
CA THR A 188 -13.05 9.96 4.13
C THR A 188 -13.20 10.90 5.33
N GLU A 189 -14.24 10.66 6.14
CA GLU A 189 -14.44 11.43 7.38
C GLU A 189 -13.30 11.16 8.38
N ALA A 190 -12.86 9.91 8.49
CA ALA A 190 -11.73 9.54 9.33
C ALA A 190 -10.44 10.26 8.88
N ALA A 191 -10.19 10.35 7.57
CA ALA A 191 -9.06 11.09 7.04
C ALA A 191 -9.16 12.59 7.35
N ALA A 192 -10.34 13.18 7.20
CA ALA A 192 -10.58 14.60 7.55
C ALA A 192 -10.33 14.87 9.05
N VAL A 193 -10.83 13.99 9.93
CA VAL A 193 -10.58 14.09 11.38
C VAL A 193 -9.08 13.99 11.69
N THR A 194 -8.34 13.10 11.00
CA THR A 194 -6.90 12.99 11.17
C THR A 194 -6.17 14.27 10.79
N VAL A 195 -6.56 14.92 9.70
CA VAL A 195 -5.99 16.22 9.28
C VAL A 195 -6.26 17.28 10.34
N VAL A 196 -7.52 17.40 10.79
CA VAL A 196 -7.89 18.37 11.85
C VAL A 196 -7.08 18.10 13.12
N TYR A 197 -6.96 16.85 13.55
CA TYR A 197 -6.14 16.47 14.70
C TYR A 197 -4.66 16.86 14.50
N ALA A 198 -4.06 16.55 13.34
CA ALA A 198 -2.69 16.90 13.02
C ALA A 198 -2.44 18.43 13.09
N LEU A 199 -3.39 19.22 12.56
CA LEU A 199 -3.35 20.67 12.60
C LEU A 199 -3.46 21.20 14.03
N LEU A 200 -4.43 20.73 14.80
CA LEU A 200 -4.64 21.17 16.19
C LEU A 200 -3.42 20.86 17.06
N VAL A 201 -2.89 19.64 16.95
CA VAL A 201 -1.73 19.23 17.72
C VAL A 201 -0.47 20.00 17.28
N GLY A 202 -0.25 20.19 15.97
CA GLY A 202 0.89 20.94 15.44
C GLY A 202 0.86 22.42 15.80
N LEU A 203 -0.33 23.05 15.83
CA LEU A 203 -0.50 24.48 16.11
C LEU A 203 -0.55 24.79 17.62
N PHE A 204 -1.33 24.02 18.38
CA PHE A 204 -1.63 24.37 19.78
C PHE A 204 -0.80 23.61 20.81
N VAL A 205 -0.54 22.33 20.58
CA VAL A 205 0.20 21.48 21.53
C VAL A 205 1.70 21.66 21.34
N TYR A 206 2.18 21.36 20.14
CA TYR A 206 3.63 21.44 19.85
C TYR A 206 4.09 22.81 19.40
N ARG A 207 3.20 23.64 18.90
CA ARG A 207 3.48 25.00 18.40
C ARG A 207 4.67 25.03 17.40
N SER A 208 4.85 23.95 16.67
CA SER A 208 5.95 23.75 15.73
C SER A 208 5.51 23.94 14.28
N LEU A 209 4.19 23.96 14.00
CA LEU A 209 3.66 24.16 12.66
C LEU A 209 3.79 25.62 12.26
N THR A 210 4.75 25.90 11.39
CA THR A 210 4.94 27.20 10.78
C THR A 210 4.17 27.32 9.47
N TRP A 211 3.91 28.55 9.01
CA TRP A 211 3.28 28.79 7.71
C TRP A 211 4.05 28.11 6.57
N LYS A 212 5.40 28.18 6.63
CA LYS A 212 6.27 27.49 5.68
C LYS A 212 6.07 25.97 5.72
N GLY A 213 6.07 25.38 6.92
CA GLY A 213 5.82 23.94 7.11
C GLY A 213 4.44 23.50 6.60
N MET A 214 3.42 24.36 6.72
CA MET A 214 2.08 24.12 6.16
C MET A 214 2.11 24.09 4.64
N VAL A 215 2.80 25.07 4.01
CA VAL A 215 2.91 25.14 2.55
C VAL A 215 3.74 23.99 2.01
N ASP A 216 4.82 23.61 2.70
CA ASP A 216 5.64 22.46 2.32
C ASP A 216 4.84 21.14 2.42
N ALA A 217 4.05 20.95 3.49
CA ALA A 217 3.14 19.81 3.64
C ALA A 217 2.08 19.78 2.52
N ALA A 218 1.49 20.92 2.19
CA ALA A 218 0.53 21.02 1.09
C ALA A 218 1.17 20.69 -0.27
N ARG A 219 2.38 21.17 -0.54
CA ARG A 219 3.11 20.87 -1.77
C ARG A 219 3.42 19.38 -1.90
N GLU A 220 3.93 18.77 -0.84
CA GLU A 220 4.20 17.32 -0.78
C GLU A 220 2.93 16.51 -1.02
N THR A 221 1.82 16.93 -0.40
CA THR A 221 0.52 16.30 -0.57
C THR A 221 0.03 16.38 -2.01
N VAL A 222 0.09 17.55 -2.63
CA VAL A 222 -0.34 17.73 -4.03
C VAL A 222 0.49 16.85 -4.95
N GLN A 223 1.81 16.81 -4.78
CA GLN A 223 2.70 16.03 -5.62
C GLN A 223 2.45 14.51 -5.45
N SER A 224 2.34 14.03 -4.22
CA SER A 224 2.11 12.61 -3.93
C SER A 224 0.71 12.18 -4.37
N SER A 225 -0.30 13.01 -4.11
CA SER A 225 -1.68 12.75 -4.54
C SER A 225 -1.81 12.73 -6.06
N ALA A 226 -1.18 13.66 -6.77
CA ALA A 226 -1.17 13.70 -8.23
C ALA A 226 -0.59 12.39 -8.81
N ASN A 227 0.49 11.88 -8.23
CA ASN A 227 1.07 10.60 -8.65
C ASN A 227 0.09 9.44 -8.46
N VAL A 228 -0.55 9.33 -7.29
CA VAL A 228 -1.54 8.29 -7.02
C VAL A 228 -2.73 8.40 -7.97
N MET A 229 -3.29 9.61 -8.13
CA MET A 229 -4.42 9.85 -9.04
C MET A 229 -4.08 9.52 -10.49
N PHE A 230 -2.84 9.84 -10.93
CA PHE A 230 -2.39 9.49 -12.27
C PHE A 230 -2.29 7.97 -12.48
N ILE A 231 -1.80 7.22 -11.46
CA ILE A 231 -1.79 5.77 -11.48
C ILE A 231 -3.22 5.22 -11.57
N VAL A 232 -4.13 5.71 -10.73
CA VAL A 232 -5.55 5.26 -10.70
C VAL A 232 -6.23 5.52 -12.05
N GLY A 233 -6.10 6.73 -12.59
CA GLY A 233 -6.69 7.08 -13.88
C GLY A 233 -6.16 6.23 -15.04
N SER A 234 -4.85 6.01 -15.09
CA SER A 234 -4.23 5.16 -16.11
C SER A 234 -4.65 3.70 -15.99
N ALA A 235 -4.70 3.19 -14.75
CA ALA A 235 -5.12 1.82 -14.48
C ALA A 235 -6.60 1.58 -14.81
N ALA A 236 -7.47 2.58 -14.63
CA ALA A 236 -8.87 2.47 -14.96
C ALA A 236 -9.10 2.24 -16.46
N ILE A 237 -8.34 2.94 -17.33
CA ILE A 237 -8.40 2.72 -18.77
C ILE A 237 -7.84 1.33 -19.11
N PHE A 238 -6.73 0.95 -18.50
CA PHE A 238 -6.09 -0.35 -18.68
C PHE A 238 -7.04 -1.49 -18.31
N ALA A 239 -7.67 -1.42 -17.13
CA ALA A 239 -8.66 -2.38 -16.66
C ALA A 239 -9.90 -2.44 -17.57
N TYR A 240 -10.33 -1.30 -18.11
CA TYR A 240 -11.44 -1.24 -19.06
C TYR A 240 -11.17 -2.07 -20.32
N VAL A 241 -9.98 -1.95 -20.92
CA VAL A 241 -9.59 -2.74 -22.10
C VAL A 241 -9.54 -4.23 -21.76
N LEU A 242 -9.02 -4.61 -20.58
CA LEU A 242 -9.02 -6.00 -20.11
C LEU A 242 -10.45 -6.55 -19.95
N THR A 243 -11.36 -5.73 -19.42
CA THR A 243 -12.77 -6.12 -19.22
C THR A 243 -13.48 -6.30 -20.54
N LEU A 244 -13.23 -5.44 -21.53
CA LEU A 244 -13.80 -5.58 -22.88
C LEU A 244 -13.38 -6.90 -23.56
N ASP A 245 -12.14 -7.32 -23.39
CA ASP A 245 -11.63 -8.59 -23.93
C ASP A 245 -11.93 -9.78 -23.00
N GLN A 246 -12.80 -9.59 -22.00
CA GLN A 246 -13.27 -10.61 -21.05
C GLN A 246 -12.15 -11.33 -20.30
N VAL A 247 -11.01 -10.65 -20.07
CA VAL A 247 -9.85 -11.23 -19.37
C VAL A 247 -10.22 -11.73 -17.97
N PRO A 248 -10.98 -10.99 -17.13
CA PRO A 248 -11.38 -11.49 -15.81
C PRO A 248 -12.18 -12.79 -15.88
N MET A 249 -13.08 -12.92 -16.86
CA MET A 249 -13.91 -14.13 -17.03
C MET A 249 -13.06 -15.33 -17.45
N ARG A 250 -12.18 -15.14 -18.45
CA ARG A 250 -11.23 -16.20 -18.88
C ARG A 250 -10.26 -16.60 -17.76
N ALA A 251 -9.80 -15.63 -16.98
CA ALA A 251 -8.97 -15.90 -15.80
C ALA A 251 -9.74 -16.74 -14.78
N THR A 252 -11.00 -16.42 -14.52
CA THR A 252 -11.86 -17.18 -13.61
C THR A 252 -12.04 -18.63 -14.09
N GLU A 253 -12.34 -18.83 -15.37
CA GLU A 253 -12.47 -20.17 -15.95
C GLU A 253 -11.15 -20.96 -15.82
N TRP A 254 -10.02 -20.31 -16.10
CA TRP A 254 -8.72 -20.93 -15.97
C TRP A 254 -8.40 -21.31 -14.52
N PHE A 255 -8.59 -20.38 -13.56
CA PHE A 255 -8.37 -20.66 -12.14
C PHE A 255 -9.22 -21.83 -11.65
N LEU A 256 -10.53 -21.82 -11.95
CA LEU A 256 -11.44 -22.89 -11.55
C LEU A 256 -11.18 -24.21 -12.27
N SER A 257 -10.51 -24.19 -13.44
CA SER A 257 -10.06 -25.41 -14.13
C SER A 257 -8.84 -26.04 -13.45
N VAL A 258 -7.98 -25.21 -12.83
CA VAL A 258 -6.78 -25.69 -12.12
C VAL A 258 -7.17 -26.29 -10.76
N SER A 259 -8.00 -25.60 -10.00
CA SER A 259 -8.48 -26.10 -8.71
C SER A 259 -9.81 -25.47 -8.31
N LYS A 260 -10.58 -26.20 -7.50
CA LYS A 260 -11.76 -25.65 -6.80
C LYS A 260 -11.46 -25.33 -5.33
N ASP A 261 -10.27 -25.70 -4.85
CA ASP A 261 -9.84 -25.42 -3.49
C ASP A 261 -9.37 -23.96 -3.37
N PRO A 262 -10.04 -23.14 -2.53
CA PRO A 262 -9.65 -21.73 -2.32
C PRO A 262 -8.20 -21.57 -1.90
N THR A 263 -7.67 -22.48 -1.08
CA THR A 263 -6.31 -22.43 -0.56
C THR A 263 -5.27 -22.63 -1.68
N VAL A 264 -5.51 -23.60 -2.57
CA VAL A 264 -4.63 -23.84 -3.72
C VAL A 264 -4.61 -22.63 -4.65
N LEU A 265 -5.77 -22.03 -4.90
CA LEU A 265 -5.87 -20.84 -5.73
C LEU A 265 -5.16 -19.65 -5.10
N LEU A 266 -5.30 -19.43 -3.79
CA LEU A 266 -4.56 -18.39 -3.07
C LEU A 266 -3.05 -18.61 -3.12
N MET A 267 -2.56 -19.85 -3.07
CA MET A 267 -1.14 -20.16 -3.19
C MET A 267 -0.60 -19.81 -4.59
N ILE A 268 -1.35 -20.10 -5.65
CA ILE A 268 -0.99 -19.72 -7.02
C ILE A 268 -0.93 -18.20 -7.15
N VAL A 269 -1.94 -17.52 -6.60
CA VAL A 269 -2.01 -16.05 -6.61
C VAL A 269 -0.88 -15.45 -5.77
N ASN A 270 -0.48 -16.05 -4.66
CA ASN A 270 0.65 -15.60 -3.86
C ASN A 270 1.96 -15.59 -4.67
N VAL A 271 2.22 -16.63 -5.45
CA VAL A 271 3.42 -16.67 -6.32
C VAL A 271 3.35 -15.58 -7.39
N LEU A 272 2.20 -15.41 -8.03
CA LEU A 272 2.00 -14.39 -9.06
C LEU A 272 2.18 -12.97 -8.50
N LEU A 273 1.56 -12.68 -7.36
CA LEU A 273 1.65 -11.38 -6.71
C LEU A 273 3.05 -11.06 -6.22
N LEU A 274 3.78 -12.06 -5.72
CA LEU A 274 5.17 -11.87 -5.32
C LEU A 274 6.03 -11.43 -6.51
N LEU A 275 5.91 -12.14 -7.65
CA LEU A 275 6.64 -11.80 -8.87
C LEU A 275 6.30 -10.40 -9.38
N VAL A 276 5.03 -10.02 -9.35
CA VAL A 276 4.59 -8.68 -9.77
C VAL A 276 5.07 -7.61 -8.78
N GLY A 277 4.94 -7.86 -7.47
CA GLY A 277 5.37 -6.93 -6.42
C GLY A 277 6.88 -6.66 -6.41
N MET A 278 7.69 -7.59 -6.93
CA MET A 278 9.14 -7.38 -7.11
C MET A 278 9.47 -6.28 -8.14
N ILE A 279 8.56 -6.01 -9.09
CA ILE A 279 8.80 -5.15 -10.25
C ILE A 279 7.97 -3.86 -10.16
N MET A 280 6.75 -3.94 -9.61
CA MET A 280 5.77 -2.88 -9.63
C MET A 280 5.49 -2.31 -8.23
N GLU A 281 5.09 -1.05 -8.21
CA GLU A 281 4.54 -0.41 -7.01
C GLU A 281 3.17 -1.02 -6.68
N SER A 282 2.87 -1.13 -5.37
CA SER A 282 1.71 -1.87 -4.87
C SER A 282 0.36 -1.35 -5.37
N ILE A 283 0.19 -0.03 -5.46
CA ILE A 283 -1.07 0.57 -5.94
C ILE A 283 -1.33 0.18 -7.39
N ALA A 284 -0.30 0.32 -8.24
CA ALA A 284 -0.40 -0.06 -9.65
C ALA A 284 -0.68 -1.57 -9.82
N ALA A 285 0.00 -2.41 -9.03
CA ALA A 285 -0.22 -3.85 -9.04
C ALA A 285 -1.65 -4.22 -8.63
N ILE A 286 -2.18 -3.62 -7.57
CA ILE A 286 -3.56 -3.84 -7.10
C ILE A 286 -4.56 -3.49 -8.20
N LEU A 287 -4.43 -2.30 -8.79
CA LEU A 287 -5.38 -1.80 -9.80
C LEU A 287 -5.42 -2.65 -11.07
N ILE A 288 -4.30 -3.30 -11.42
CA ILE A 288 -4.26 -4.21 -12.58
C ILE A 288 -4.77 -5.59 -12.21
N ILE A 289 -4.33 -6.13 -11.08
CA ILE A 289 -4.51 -7.56 -10.77
C ILE A 289 -5.82 -7.82 -10.04
N ALA A 290 -6.24 -6.94 -9.11
CA ALA A 290 -7.42 -7.17 -8.31
C ALA A 290 -8.70 -7.41 -9.15
N PRO A 291 -9.00 -6.64 -10.21
CA PRO A 291 -10.16 -6.91 -11.06
C PRO A 291 -10.12 -8.26 -11.79
N ILE A 292 -8.91 -8.81 -11.98
CA ILE A 292 -8.71 -10.08 -12.68
C ILE A 292 -8.89 -11.26 -11.73
N ILE A 293 -8.26 -11.20 -10.54
CA ILE A 293 -8.22 -12.34 -9.60
C ILE A 293 -9.43 -12.41 -8.67
N THR A 294 -10.00 -11.26 -8.30
CA THR A 294 -11.08 -11.21 -7.29
C THR A 294 -12.31 -12.01 -7.71
N PRO A 295 -12.85 -11.88 -8.94
CA PRO A 295 -14.02 -12.65 -9.36
C PRO A 295 -13.77 -14.16 -9.26
N ALA A 296 -12.58 -14.62 -9.63
CA ALA A 296 -12.21 -16.03 -9.59
C ALA A 296 -12.14 -16.58 -8.16
N LEU A 297 -11.49 -15.84 -7.26
CA LEU A 297 -11.27 -16.27 -5.89
C LEU A 297 -12.54 -16.18 -5.05
N VAL A 298 -13.36 -15.15 -5.28
CA VAL A 298 -14.68 -15.03 -4.62
C VAL A 298 -15.62 -16.13 -5.09
N ALA A 299 -15.62 -16.47 -6.38
CA ALA A 299 -16.39 -17.60 -6.91
C ALA A 299 -15.93 -18.95 -6.32
N ALA A 300 -14.65 -19.07 -5.97
CA ALA A 300 -14.11 -20.24 -5.26
C ALA A 300 -14.39 -20.23 -3.75
N GLY A 301 -15.02 -19.17 -3.21
CA GLY A 301 -15.42 -19.07 -1.81
C GLY A 301 -14.41 -18.35 -0.91
N VAL A 302 -13.43 -17.62 -1.48
CA VAL A 302 -12.51 -16.77 -0.69
C VAL A 302 -13.24 -15.52 -0.24
N ASP A 303 -13.14 -15.21 1.06
CA ASP A 303 -13.67 -13.95 1.62
C ASP A 303 -12.92 -12.75 1.04
N PRO A 304 -13.62 -11.70 0.53
CA PRO A 304 -12.97 -10.54 -0.08
C PRO A 304 -12.05 -9.75 0.87
N ALA A 305 -12.37 -9.69 2.17
CA ALA A 305 -11.52 -9.00 3.15
C ALA A 305 -10.24 -9.78 3.39
N HIS A 306 -10.35 -11.12 3.49
CA HIS A 306 -9.19 -12.01 3.57
C HIS A 306 -8.29 -11.87 2.34
N LEU A 307 -8.89 -11.88 1.14
CA LEU A 307 -8.17 -11.68 -0.12
C LEU A 307 -7.41 -10.35 -0.12
N GLY A 308 -8.06 -9.26 0.30
CA GLY A 308 -7.42 -7.95 0.38
C GLY A 308 -6.18 -7.94 1.26
N VAL A 309 -6.25 -8.56 2.44
CA VAL A 309 -5.10 -8.67 3.36
C VAL A 309 -3.97 -9.49 2.73
N VAL A 310 -4.29 -10.63 2.11
CA VAL A 310 -3.30 -11.50 1.43
C VAL A 310 -2.62 -10.75 0.29
N VAL A 311 -3.39 -10.07 -0.56
CA VAL A 311 -2.86 -9.29 -1.70
C VAL A 311 -1.93 -8.18 -1.23
N VAL A 312 -2.37 -7.37 -0.27
CA VAL A 312 -1.57 -6.24 0.22
C VAL A 312 -0.31 -6.74 0.93
N LEU A 313 -0.41 -7.72 1.82
CA LEU A 313 0.76 -8.28 2.51
C LEU A 313 1.78 -8.85 1.52
N ASN A 314 1.30 -9.58 0.50
CA ASN A 314 2.14 -10.16 -0.52
C ASN A 314 2.91 -9.10 -1.33
N LEU A 315 2.21 -8.07 -1.80
CA LEU A 315 2.83 -6.97 -2.54
C LEU A 315 3.84 -6.20 -1.69
N MET A 316 3.59 -6.06 -0.37
CA MET A 316 4.56 -5.45 0.55
C MET A 316 5.85 -6.28 0.65
N ILE A 317 5.75 -7.61 0.66
CA ILE A 317 6.91 -8.50 0.60
C ILE A 317 7.64 -8.33 -0.75
N GLY A 318 6.89 -8.24 -1.84
CA GLY A 318 7.44 -7.97 -3.17
C GLY A 318 8.27 -6.68 -3.20
N LEU A 319 7.79 -5.59 -2.60
CA LEU A 319 8.53 -4.32 -2.52
C LEU A 319 9.89 -4.42 -1.81
N MET A 320 10.10 -5.44 -0.99
CA MET A 320 11.36 -5.71 -0.30
C MET A 320 12.22 -6.74 -1.03
N THR A 321 11.71 -7.36 -2.09
CA THR A 321 12.33 -8.51 -2.75
C THR A 321 13.02 -8.09 -4.05
N PRO A 322 14.32 -8.49 -4.29
CA PRO A 322 14.96 -8.27 -5.59
C PRO A 322 14.15 -8.91 -6.73
N PRO A 323 14.25 -8.41 -8.01
CA PRO A 323 15.32 -7.58 -8.57
C PRO A 323 15.15 -6.08 -8.39
N VAL A 324 13.92 -5.55 -8.35
CA VAL A 324 13.74 -4.11 -8.18
C VAL A 324 13.57 -3.77 -6.70
N GLY A 325 12.47 -4.18 -6.06
CA GLY A 325 12.22 -3.96 -4.64
C GLY A 325 12.35 -2.49 -4.21
N MET A 326 11.36 -1.66 -4.48
CA MET A 326 11.44 -0.20 -4.27
C MET A 326 11.82 0.19 -2.83
N SER A 327 11.42 -0.60 -1.83
CA SER A 327 11.81 -0.39 -0.44
C SER A 327 13.32 -0.54 -0.21
N LEU A 328 14.00 -1.41 -1.00
CA LEU A 328 15.45 -1.59 -0.93
C LEU A 328 16.19 -0.30 -1.30
N TYR A 329 15.77 0.35 -2.39
CA TYR A 329 16.37 1.62 -2.83
C TYR A 329 16.07 2.75 -1.85
N MET A 330 14.85 2.81 -1.32
CA MET A 330 14.50 3.83 -0.34
C MET A 330 15.34 3.70 0.93
N VAL A 331 15.47 2.48 1.47
CA VAL A 331 16.31 2.23 2.65
C VAL A 331 17.78 2.46 2.36
N ALA A 332 18.29 2.07 1.19
CA ALA A 332 19.68 2.34 0.78
C ALA A 332 20.00 3.84 0.83
N ASN A 333 19.08 4.66 0.31
CA ASN A 333 19.21 6.11 0.32
C ASN A 333 19.15 6.70 1.75
N VAL A 334 18.16 6.29 2.54
CA VAL A 334 17.94 6.77 3.91
C VAL A 334 19.06 6.33 4.86
N ALA A 335 19.51 5.07 4.75
CA ALA A 335 20.59 4.50 5.55
C ALA A 335 21.98 4.92 5.08
N LYS A 336 22.10 5.48 3.87
CA LYS A 336 23.36 5.75 3.16
C LYS A 336 24.22 4.49 3.07
N MET A 337 23.62 3.38 2.68
CA MET A 337 24.25 2.07 2.52
C MET A 337 24.27 1.64 1.06
N PRO A 338 25.29 0.89 0.61
CA PRO A 338 25.25 0.24 -0.70
C PRO A 338 24.05 -0.71 -0.83
N LEU A 339 23.44 -0.73 -2.01
CA LEU A 339 22.23 -1.52 -2.27
C LEU A 339 22.43 -3.01 -1.97
N GLU A 340 23.59 -3.55 -2.33
CA GLU A 340 23.93 -4.97 -2.12
C GLU A 340 23.87 -5.36 -0.63
N ARG A 341 24.34 -4.48 0.26
CA ARG A 341 24.26 -4.71 1.70
C ARG A 341 22.82 -4.64 2.21
N VAL A 342 22.01 -3.75 1.65
CA VAL A 342 20.58 -3.65 2.00
C VAL A 342 19.83 -4.89 1.53
N VAL A 343 20.12 -5.39 0.33
CA VAL A 343 19.55 -6.65 -0.18
C VAL A 343 19.87 -7.82 0.76
N VAL A 344 21.12 -7.95 1.17
CA VAL A 344 21.52 -9.00 2.12
C VAL A 344 20.81 -8.84 3.47
N SER A 345 20.62 -7.60 3.92
CA SER A 345 19.91 -7.31 5.18
C SER A 345 18.42 -7.63 5.14
N ALA A 346 17.82 -7.65 3.94
CA ALA A 346 16.40 -7.91 3.75
C ALA A 346 16.01 -9.39 3.89
N TRP A 347 16.91 -10.33 3.50
CA TRP A 347 16.58 -11.74 3.42
C TRP A 347 15.96 -12.37 4.68
N PRO A 348 16.49 -12.17 5.90
CA PRO A 348 15.88 -12.74 7.10
C PRO A 348 14.44 -12.26 7.31
N TRP A 349 14.17 -11.00 6.97
CA TRP A 349 12.85 -10.37 7.11
C TRP A 349 11.88 -10.82 6.03
N ILE A 350 12.36 -10.96 4.78
CA ILE A 350 11.57 -11.52 3.68
C ILE A 350 11.10 -12.93 4.03
N ILE A 351 12.00 -13.78 4.57
CA ILE A 351 11.64 -15.13 5.00
C ILE A 351 10.57 -15.07 6.11
N CYS A 352 10.77 -14.24 7.13
CA CYS A 352 9.83 -14.11 8.23
C CYS A 352 8.45 -13.63 7.75
N LEU A 353 8.41 -12.60 6.89
CA LEU A 353 7.17 -12.06 6.33
C LEU A 353 6.48 -13.06 5.38
N THR A 354 7.26 -13.82 4.59
CA THR A 354 6.72 -14.88 3.73
C THR A 354 6.09 -16.01 4.55
N LEU A 355 6.71 -16.39 5.66
CA LEU A 355 6.11 -17.35 6.59
C LEU A 355 4.82 -16.79 7.22
N SER A 356 4.79 -15.50 7.55
CA SER A 356 3.60 -14.83 8.05
C SER A 356 2.50 -14.78 6.97
N LEU A 357 2.85 -14.50 5.71
CA LEU A 357 1.92 -14.55 4.59
C LEU A 357 1.32 -15.95 4.41
N LEU A 358 2.15 -16.99 4.46
CA LEU A 358 1.68 -18.37 4.39
C LEU A 358 0.73 -18.70 5.55
N ALA A 359 1.08 -18.28 6.78
CA ALA A 359 0.22 -18.48 7.93
C ALA A 359 -1.13 -17.76 7.75
N VAL A 360 -1.15 -16.52 7.30
CA VAL A 360 -2.40 -15.77 7.02
C VAL A 360 -3.19 -16.45 5.91
N THR A 361 -2.54 -16.86 4.82
CA THR A 361 -3.20 -17.54 3.68
C THR A 361 -3.89 -18.85 4.10
N LEU A 362 -3.24 -19.62 4.99
CA LEU A 362 -3.76 -20.90 5.48
C LEU A 362 -4.78 -20.77 6.61
N LEU A 363 -4.82 -19.61 7.29
CA LEU A 363 -5.67 -19.33 8.42
C LEU A 363 -6.57 -18.11 8.14
N PRO A 364 -7.66 -18.24 7.37
CA PRO A 364 -8.55 -17.12 7.05
C PRO A 364 -9.07 -16.38 8.30
N ALA A 365 -9.26 -17.10 9.40
CA ALA A 365 -9.66 -16.52 10.68
C ALA A 365 -8.70 -15.42 11.17
N ALA A 366 -7.42 -15.47 10.82
CA ALA A 366 -6.43 -14.45 11.22
C ALA A 366 -6.76 -13.04 10.68
N SER A 367 -7.40 -12.95 9.51
CA SER A 367 -7.81 -11.68 8.89
C SER A 367 -9.30 -11.37 9.06
N THR A 368 -10.15 -12.38 9.25
CA THR A 368 -11.61 -12.21 9.32
C THR A 368 -12.15 -12.20 10.75
N TRP A 369 -11.38 -12.68 11.75
CA TRP A 369 -11.83 -12.75 13.15
C TRP A 369 -12.22 -11.37 13.69
N LEU A 370 -11.39 -10.36 13.52
CA LEU A 370 -11.65 -9.03 14.05
C LEU A 370 -12.83 -8.33 13.35
N PRO A 371 -12.91 -8.33 12.00
CA PRO A 371 -14.10 -7.84 11.29
C PRO A 371 -15.39 -8.52 11.73
N ASN A 372 -15.37 -9.84 11.85
CA ASN A 372 -16.56 -10.60 12.24
C ASN A 372 -16.99 -10.34 13.70
N LEU A 373 -16.02 -10.07 14.60
CA LEU A 373 -16.31 -9.74 15.99
C LEU A 373 -16.98 -8.36 16.14
N ILE A 374 -16.66 -7.41 15.24
CA ILE A 374 -17.15 -6.03 15.31
C ILE A 374 -18.44 -5.85 14.53
N MET A 375 -18.70 -6.69 13.53
CA MET A 375 -19.84 -6.56 12.62
C MET A 375 -21.04 -7.44 13.00
N ASN A 376 -20.87 -8.38 13.93
CA ASN A 376 -21.93 -9.17 14.55
C ASN A 376 -22.23 -8.62 15.96
#